data_50983ce50afd4c991b1474176930fe9a
#
_entry.id   50983ce50afd4c991b1474176930fe9a
#
_cell.length_a   1.000
_cell.length_b   1.000
_cell.length_c   1.000
_cell.angle_alpha   90.00
_cell.angle_beta   90.00
_cell.angle_gamma   90.00
#
_symmetry.space_group_name_H-M   'P 1'
#
loop_
_entity.id
_entity.type
_entity.pdbx_description
1 polymer ?
#
loop_
_entity_poly.entity_id
_entity_poly.type
_entity_poly.pdbx_seq_one_letter_code
_entity_poly.pdbx_strand_id
1 'polypeptide(L)'
;MKALHFLIIFSSFLLFLSCQNSNNEASHLALGDSTGVAGFKGEEVKLVKTASMHFKVHSIEKSTRAVSTLAQSYGGMVFNQTMEFAETDRNELPLSTDSLMVVSVSMPQADMTLRIPSENLEAFIYGVADIGYFTSSSKLNIDDRSLIFLENLLKQKNRTDALAQPTVRKNKGLTTNRAIEVKDDAINKEVANRSIDADVKYSTVSLSLFQNPMVRKEIIANYSINDYQLSFGSRLANAINAGWQFFISFLLAVAHFWMFILITILIYVSYKFIQQKRKLAGVPLSR
;
A
#
# COMPACT_ATOMS: atom_id res chain seq x y z
N MET A 1 -44.13 32.16 49.93
CA MET A 1 -43.37 31.25 49.08
C MET A 1 -42.08 31.87 48.54
N LYS A 2 -41.87 33.16 48.49
CA LYS A 2 -40.62 33.80 47.98
C LYS A 2 -39.42 33.75 48.95
N ALA A 3 -39.63 33.61 50.23
CA ALA A 3 -38.57 33.54 51.25
C ALA A 3 -37.90 32.16 51.33
N LEU A 4 -38.60 31.09 50.95
CA LEU A 4 -38.10 29.75 50.99
C LEU A 4 -37.10 29.46 49.83
N HIS A 5 -37.29 30.10 48.67
CA HIS A 5 -36.38 29.96 47.49
C HIS A 5 -35.05 30.70 47.71
N PHE A 6 -35.08 31.81 48.49
CA PHE A 6 -33.87 32.58 48.81
C PHE A 6 -32.95 31.82 49.77
N LEU A 7 -33.54 31.05 50.70
CA LEU A 7 -32.80 30.25 51.69
C LEU A 7 -32.12 29.02 51.04
N ILE A 8 -32.74 28.44 50.00
CA ILE A 8 -32.18 27.28 49.26
C ILE A 8 -31.01 27.76 48.37
N ILE A 9 -31.09 28.93 47.74
CA ILE A 9 -30.03 29.49 46.90
C ILE A 9 -28.82 29.90 47.74
N PHE A 10 -29.04 30.42 48.97
CA PHE A 10 -27.96 30.79 49.88
C PHE A 10 -27.24 29.58 50.49
N SER A 11 -27.93 28.44 50.68
CA SER A 11 -27.35 27.20 51.16
C SER A 11 -26.48 26.50 50.10
N SER A 12 -26.81 26.70 48.82
CA SER A 12 -26.02 26.12 47.70
C SER A 12 -24.69 26.85 47.44
N PHE A 13 -24.55 28.11 47.91
CA PHE A 13 -23.34 28.91 47.71
C PHE A 13 -22.23 28.64 48.75
N LEU A 14 -22.58 28.05 49.90
CA LEU A 14 -21.63 27.75 50.99
C LEU A 14 -20.84 26.46 50.82
N LEU A 15 -21.12 25.64 49.77
CA LEU A 15 -20.45 24.37 49.55
C LEU A 15 -19.23 24.47 48.62
N PHE A 16 -18.87 25.63 48.09
CA PHE A 16 -17.73 25.81 47.18
C PHE A 16 -16.47 26.44 47.81
N LEU A 17 -16.40 26.59 49.12
CA LEU A 17 -15.24 27.14 49.82
C LEU A 17 -14.43 26.07 50.55
N SER A 18 -14.22 24.90 49.91
CA SER A 18 -13.21 23.95 50.38
C SER A 18 -12.12 23.83 49.29
N CYS A 19 -11.36 24.90 49.11
CA CYS A 19 -10.11 24.86 48.41
C CYS A 19 -9.04 24.55 49.42
N GLN A 20 -8.71 23.27 49.54
CA GLN A 20 -7.58 22.78 50.32
C GLN A 20 -6.30 23.17 49.61
N ASN A 21 -5.57 24.06 50.24
CA ASN A 21 -4.22 24.48 49.88
C ASN A 21 -3.27 23.27 49.96
N SER A 22 -3.04 22.55 48.85
CA SER A 22 -1.91 21.65 48.74
C SER A 22 -0.73 22.49 48.24
N ASN A 23 0.16 22.81 49.13
CA ASN A 23 1.51 23.28 48.81
C ASN A 23 2.16 22.22 47.91
N ASN A 24 2.04 22.38 46.60
CA ASN A 24 2.96 21.76 45.67
C ASN A 24 4.26 22.55 45.79
N GLU A 25 5.14 22.05 46.63
CA GLU A 25 6.56 22.27 46.43
C GLU A 25 6.85 21.82 45.01
N ALA A 26 7.11 22.79 44.16
CA ALA A 26 7.78 22.54 42.90
C ALA A 26 9.14 21.97 43.25
N SER A 27 9.19 20.65 43.38
CA SER A 27 10.45 19.93 43.29
C SER A 27 10.96 20.21 41.86
N HIS A 28 11.88 21.18 41.80
CA HIS A 28 12.85 21.25 40.75
C HIS A 28 13.43 19.83 40.62
N LEU A 29 12.91 19.04 39.72
CA LEU A 29 13.67 17.91 39.19
C LEU A 29 14.85 18.54 38.46
N ALA A 30 15.89 18.88 39.29
CA ALA A 30 17.23 18.90 38.77
C ALA A 30 17.36 17.61 37.94
N LEU A 31 17.67 17.76 36.65
CA LEU A 31 18.29 16.70 35.87
C LEU A 31 19.61 16.37 36.57
N GLY A 32 19.51 15.71 37.69
CA GLY A 32 20.61 15.09 38.41
C GLY A 32 20.73 13.72 37.82
N ASP A 33 21.87 13.55 37.16
CA ASP A 33 22.64 12.33 37.13
C ASP A 33 21.80 11.05 37.36
N SER A 34 21.50 10.33 36.29
CA SER A 34 20.77 9.06 36.31
C SER A 34 21.66 7.95 36.95
N THR A 35 22.07 8.17 38.20
CA THR A 35 22.65 7.17 39.08
C THR A 35 21.56 6.69 40.03
N GLY A 36 20.81 5.68 39.62
CA GLY A 36 19.80 5.14 40.50
C GLY A 36 19.03 3.91 40.05
N VAL A 37 19.61 3.06 39.21
CA VAL A 37 19.22 1.65 39.23
C VAL A 37 20.24 0.94 40.14
N ALA A 38 19.98 1.01 41.45
CA ALA A 38 20.69 0.22 42.44
C ALA A 38 20.34 -1.27 42.22
N GLY A 39 21.23 -1.99 41.59
CA GLY A 39 21.04 -3.41 41.57
C GLY A 39 21.94 -4.13 40.59
N PHE A 40 22.97 -4.56 40.88
CA PHE A 40 24.00 -5.43 40.31
C PHE A 40 25.32 -4.69 40.14
N LYS A 41 26.04 -4.61 41.23
CA LYS A 41 27.40 -4.08 41.30
C LYS A 41 28.28 -5.00 40.44
N GLY A 42 28.54 -4.61 39.18
CA GLY A 42 29.51 -5.29 38.30
C GLY A 42 29.00 -5.81 36.97
N GLU A 43 27.70 -5.74 36.70
CA GLU A 43 27.14 -6.16 35.38
C GLU A 43 26.89 -4.94 34.51
N GLU A 44 27.43 -4.99 33.31
CA GLU A 44 27.19 -3.98 32.28
C GLU A 44 25.73 -4.04 31.85
N VAL A 45 24.97 -2.98 32.09
CA VAL A 45 23.51 -2.92 31.71
C VAL A 45 23.38 -2.91 30.20
N LYS A 46 22.59 -3.84 29.67
CA LYS A 46 22.34 -3.98 28.23
C LYS A 46 21.00 -3.34 27.86
N LEU A 47 21.01 -2.02 27.67
CA LEU A 47 19.81 -1.26 27.25
C LEU A 47 19.72 -1.14 25.72
N VAL A 48 18.73 -1.77 25.15
CA VAL A 48 18.41 -1.66 23.72
C VAL A 48 17.42 -0.52 23.54
N LYS A 49 17.79 0.49 22.76
CA LYS A 49 16.93 1.64 22.44
C LYS A 49 16.36 1.48 21.03
N THR A 50 15.05 1.65 20.90
CA THR A 50 14.37 1.69 19.61
C THR A 50 13.47 2.91 19.54
N ALA A 51 13.37 3.54 18.37
CA ALA A 51 12.50 4.67 18.17
C ALA A 51 11.64 4.48 16.91
N SER A 52 10.44 5.02 16.96
CA SER A 52 9.58 5.12 15.78
C SER A 52 8.93 6.51 15.72
N MET A 53 8.92 7.10 14.51
CA MET A 53 8.30 8.38 14.28
C MET A 53 7.46 8.34 13.01
N HIS A 54 6.27 8.97 13.09
CA HIS A 54 5.42 9.23 11.94
C HIS A 54 5.25 10.74 11.83
N PHE A 55 5.65 11.30 10.70
CA PHE A 55 5.61 12.75 10.53
C PHE A 55 5.35 13.17 9.10
N LYS A 56 4.77 14.35 8.98
CA LYS A 56 4.35 14.94 7.74
C LYS A 56 5.41 15.88 7.20
N VAL A 57 5.67 15.79 5.89
CA VAL A 57 6.71 16.56 5.21
C VAL A 57 6.16 17.28 3.99
N HIS A 58 6.85 18.35 3.55
CA HIS A 58 6.48 19.07 2.34
C HIS A 58 6.88 18.33 1.05
N SER A 59 7.97 17.58 1.08
CA SER A 59 8.48 16.79 -0.05
C SER A 59 9.17 15.55 0.47
N ILE A 60 8.66 14.38 0.12
CA ILE A 60 9.24 13.09 0.50
C ILE A 60 10.70 12.99 0.04
N GLU A 61 10.99 13.31 -1.23
CA GLU A 61 12.33 13.19 -1.80
C GLU A 61 13.38 14.07 -1.10
N LYS A 62 13.00 15.32 -0.79
CA LYS A 62 13.90 16.24 -0.09
C LYS A 62 14.11 15.82 1.35
N SER A 63 13.03 15.42 2.02
CA SER A 63 13.08 15.05 3.43
C SER A 63 13.80 13.73 3.67
N THR A 64 13.63 12.71 2.83
CA THR A 64 14.38 11.46 2.94
C THR A 64 15.87 11.68 2.75
N ARG A 65 16.26 12.56 1.81
CA ARG A 65 17.65 12.95 1.62
C ARG A 65 18.21 13.71 2.84
N ALA A 66 17.43 14.65 3.38
CA ALA A 66 17.81 15.39 4.59
C ALA A 66 17.98 14.46 5.79
N VAL A 67 17.06 13.51 6.01
CA VAL A 67 17.14 12.49 7.06
C VAL A 67 18.40 11.62 6.88
N SER A 68 18.69 11.20 5.64
CA SER A 68 19.89 10.39 5.37
C SER A 68 21.18 11.15 5.68
N THR A 69 21.25 12.43 5.31
CA THR A 69 22.40 13.30 5.62
C THR A 69 22.53 13.51 7.12
N LEU A 70 21.40 13.74 7.80
CA LEU A 70 21.36 13.89 9.26
C LEU A 70 21.84 12.61 9.96
N ALA A 71 21.38 11.43 9.51
CA ALA A 71 21.82 10.16 10.06
C ALA A 71 23.34 9.99 9.95
N GLN A 72 23.92 10.32 8.80
CA GLN A 72 25.36 10.26 8.58
C GLN A 72 26.13 11.22 9.50
N SER A 73 25.61 12.44 9.73
CA SER A 73 26.26 13.41 10.62
C SER A 73 26.32 12.94 12.09
N TYR A 74 25.35 12.11 12.50
CA TYR A 74 25.34 11.46 13.82
C TYR A 74 26.08 10.10 13.85
N GLY A 75 26.79 9.74 12.79
CA GLY A 75 27.52 8.47 12.70
C GLY A 75 26.63 7.25 12.47
N GLY A 76 25.40 7.49 12.05
CA GLY A 76 24.45 6.44 11.72
C GLY A 76 24.46 6.08 10.25
N MET A 77 23.62 5.10 9.90
CA MET A 77 23.43 4.63 8.52
C MET A 77 21.96 4.34 8.21
N VAL A 78 21.59 4.52 6.98
CA VAL A 78 20.27 4.06 6.45
C VAL A 78 20.41 2.58 6.13
N PHE A 79 19.57 1.77 6.77
CA PHE A 79 19.54 0.33 6.57
C PHE A 79 18.55 -0.07 5.48
N ASN A 80 17.38 0.57 5.47
CA ASN A 80 16.37 0.40 4.45
C ASN A 80 15.67 1.72 4.17
N GLN A 81 15.28 1.94 2.91
CA GLN A 81 14.49 3.09 2.48
C GLN A 81 13.58 2.66 1.34
N THR A 82 12.28 2.85 1.51
CA THR A 82 11.27 2.62 0.49
C THR A 82 10.50 3.91 0.27
N MET A 83 10.30 4.32 -0.98
CA MET A 83 9.46 5.45 -1.34
C MET A 83 8.36 4.97 -2.28
N GLU A 84 7.13 5.34 -1.99
CA GLU A 84 5.97 4.95 -2.76
C GLU A 84 5.12 6.18 -3.10
N PHE A 85 4.62 6.21 -4.33
CA PHE A 85 3.70 7.21 -4.83
C PHE A 85 2.39 6.50 -5.19
N ALA A 86 1.68 6.07 -4.15
CA ALA A 86 0.42 5.35 -4.34
C ALA A 86 -0.60 6.25 -5.03
N GLU A 87 -1.06 5.85 -6.21
CA GLU A 87 -2.16 6.51 -6.90
C GLU A 87 -3.47 6.10 -6.23
N THR A 88 -4.20 7.10 -5.68
CA THR A 88 -5.42 6.87 -4.91
C THR A 88 -6.66 7.04 -5.80
N ASP A 89 -6.58 7.94 -6.76
CA ASP A 89 -7.68 8.24 -7.68
C ASP A 89 -7.13 8.62 -9.04
N ARG A 90 -7.81 8.18 -10.10
CA ARG A 90 -7.45 8.44 -11.50
C ARG A 90 -8.70 8.68 -12.30
N ASN A 91 -8.75 9.82 -12.97
CA ASN A 91 -9.85 10.18 -13.85
C ASN A 91 -9.33 10.60 -15.22
N GLU A 92 -9.96 10.10 -16.29
CA GLU A 92 -9.60 10.39 -17.66
C GLU A 92 -10.67 11.31 -18.26
N LEU A 93 -10.26 12.49 -18.66
CA LEU A 93 -11.11 13.52 -19.22
C LEU A 93 -10.77 13.67 -20.71
N PRO A 94 -11.73 13.54 -21.64
CA PRO A 94 -11.48 13.77 -23.05
C PRO A 94 -11.12 15.25 -23.26
N LEU A 95 -9.96 15.51 -23.85
CA LEU A 95 -9.49 16.84 -24.20
C LEU A 95 -9.77 17.14 -25.67
N SER A 96 -9.56 16.15 -26.53
CA SER A 96 -9.87 16.17 -27.95
C SER A 96 -10.12 14.74 -28.45
N THR A 97 -10.38 14.57 -29.76
CA THR A 97 -10.59 13.22 -30.34
C THR A 97 -9.36 12.32 -30.21
N ASP A 98 -8.17 12.90 -30.18
CA ASP A 98 -6.88 12.19 -30.17
C ASP A 98 -6.13 12.26 -28.84
N SER A 99 -6.63 13.03 -27.87
CA SER A 99 -5.97 13.23 -26.59
C SER A 99 -6.90 13.20 -25.38
N LEU A 100 -6.40 12.61 -24.29
CA LEU A 100 -7.05 12.54 -22.98
C LEU A 100 -6.19 13.28 -21.95
N MET A 101 -6.83 14.01 -21.06
CA MET A 101 -6.19 14.54 -19.86
C MET A 101 -6.44 13.57 -18.70
N VAL A 102 -5.39 12.93 -18.23
CA VAL A 102 -5.41 12.11 -17.03
C VAL A 102 -5.15 12.99 -15.82
N VAL A 103 -6.07 13.00 -14.90
CA VAL A 103 -5.93 13.65 -13.60
C VAL A 103 -5.81 12.55 -12.55
N SER A 104 -4.64 12.44 -11.94
CA SER A 104 -4.41 11.45 -10.88
C SER A 104 -4.07 12.14 -9.56
N VAL A 105 -4.54 11.53 -8.46
CA VAL A 105 -4.23 11.93 -7.10
C VAL A 105 -3.32 10.87 -6.52
N SER A 106 -2.12 11.25 -6.12
CA SER A 106 -1.17 10.36 -5.46
C SER A 106 -0.89 10.79 -4.03
N MET A 107 -0.67 9.82 -3.15
CA MET A 107 -0.23 10.01 -1.77
C MET A 107 1.22 9.54 -1.65
N PRO A 108 2.19 10.46 -1.71
CA PRO A 108 3.58 10.10 -1.51
C PRO A 108 3.85 9.71 -0.06
N GLN A 109 4.51 8.58 0.14
CA GLN A 109 4.97 8.11 1.44
C GLN A 109 6.37 7.53 1.34
N ALA A 110 7.10 7.54 2.46
CA ALA A 110 8.39 6.88 2.54
C ALA A 110 8.57 6.24 3.91
N ASP A 111 9.07 5.02 3.91
CA ASP A 111 9.47 4.31 5.11
C ASP A 111 10.98 4.13 5.10
N MET A 112 11.59 4.47 6.23
CA MET A 112 13.03 4.37 6.41
C MET A 112 13.34 3.63 7.70
N THR A 113 14.31 2.73 7.65
CA THR A 113 14.90 2.10 8.82
C THR A 113 16.36 2.51 8.89
N LEU A 114 16.75 3.07 10.03
CA LEU A 114 18.08 3.58 10.25
C LEU A 114 18.70 2.94 11.49
N ARG A 115 20.02 2.84 11.51
CA ARG A 115 20.79 2.50 12.70
C ARG A 115 21.64 3.69 13.10
N ILE A 116 21.41 4.17 14.32
CA ILE A 116 22.05 5.35 14.90
C ILE A 116 22.80 4.93 16.17
N PRO A 117 24.04 5.40 16.43
CA PRO A 117 24.69 5.18 17.71
C PRO A 117 23.77 5.57 18.87
N SER A 118 23.61 4.67 19.85
CA SER A 118 22.62 4.83 20.93
C SER A 118 22.84 6.09 21.78
N GLU A 119 24.04 6.62 21.79
CA GLU A 119 24.41 7.87 22.47
C GLU A 119 23.77 9.10 21.74
N ASN A 120 23.66 9.03 20.42
CA ASN A 120 23.19 10.14 19.59
C ASN A 120 21.70 10.03 19.23
N LEU A 121 21.00 9.00 19.71
CA LEU A 121 19.62 8.71 19.32
C LEU A 121 18.68 9.87 19.59
N GLU A 122 18.73 10.45 20.78
CA GLU A 122 17.80 11.52 21.20
C GLU A 122 18.05 12.79 20.37
N ALA A 123 19.30 13.19 20.19
CA ALA A 123 19.64 14.33 19.35
C ALA A 123 19.21 14.13 17.88
N PHE A 124 19.37 12.90 17.38
CA PHE A 124 18.90 12.53 16.04
C PHE A 124 17.37 12.66 15.93
N ILE A 125 16.61 12.14 16.91
CA ILE A 125 15.14 12.21 16.90
C ILE A 125 14.66 13.67 16.87
N TYR A 126 15.26 14.54 17.67
CA TYR A 126 14.93 15.98 17.65
C TYR A 126 15.27 16.60 16.30
N GLY A 127 16.42 16.31 15.73
CA GLY A 127 16.78 16.80 14.40
C GLY A 127 15.87 16.30 13.28
N VAL A 128 15.34 15.07 13.40
CA VAL A 128 14.32 14.56 12.46
C VAL A 128 13.00 15.30 12.63
N ALA A 129 12.60 15.61 13.87
CA ALA A 129 11.38 16.36 14.15
C ALA A 129 11.40 17.76 13.48
N ASP A 130 12.56 18.39 13.39
CA ASP A 130 12.74 19.69 12.72
C ASP A 130 12.61 19.61 11.19
N ILE A 131 12.82 18.43 10.58
CA ILE A 131 12.64 18.21 9.14
C ILE A 131 11.14 18.12 8.79
N GLY A 132 10.32 17.57 9.69
CA GLY A 132 8.87 17.49 9.56
C GLY A 132 8.20 18.80 9.96
N TYR A 133 7.12 19.18 9.30
CA TYR A 133 6.30 20.30 9.76
C TYR A 133 5.19 19.86 10.74
N PHE A 134 4.91 18.57 10.83
CA PHE A 134 3.94 18.00 11.77
C PHE A 134 4.31 16.57 12.13
N THR A 135 4.55 16.31 13.40
CA THR A 135 4.80 14.97 13.93
C THR A 135 3.49 14.37 14.45
N SER A 136 3.00 13.30 13.84
CA SER A 136 1.78 12.62 14.26
C SER A 136 2.02 11.72 15.45
N SER A 137 3.15 11.04 15.49
CA SER A 137 3.56 10.23 16.64
C SER A 137 5.07 10.13 16.72
N SER A 138 5.58 10.08 17.95
CA SER A 138 6.97 9.79 18.27
C SER A 138 6.99 8.86 19.47
N LYS A 139 7.68 7.73 19.33
CA LYS A 139 7.79 6.73 20.38
C LYS A 139 9.27 6.35 20.55
N LEU A 140 9.75 6.46 21.76
CA LEU A 140 11.04 5.94 22.18
C LEU A 140 10.80 4.77 23.14
N ASN A 141 11.40 3.64 22.90
CA ASN A 141 11.34 2.47 23.77
C ASN A 141 12.74 2.07 24.19
N ILE A 142 12.92 1.81 25.48
CA ILE A 142 14.17 1.33 26.06
C ILE A 142 13.85 -0.02 26.71
N ASP A 143 14.53 -1.05 26.24
CA ASP A 143 14.34 -2.43 26.68
C ASP A 143 15.62 -2.94 27.37
N ASP A 144 15.49 -3.35 28.62
CA ASP A 144 16.60 -3.91 29.39
C ASP A 144 16.77 -5.40 29.06
N ARG A 145 17.83 -5.71 28.34
CA ARG A 145 18.21 -7.06 27.92
C ARG A 145 19.31 -7.70 28.82
N SER A 146 19.67 -7.07 29.92
CA SER A 146 20.77 -7.53 30.81
C SER A 146 20.54 -8.95 31.30
N LEU A 147 19.34 -9.28 31.75
CA LEU A 147 19.02 -10.63 32.26
C LEU A 147 19.06 -11.70 31.16
N ILE A 148 18.59 -11.37 29.96
CA ILE A 148 18.60 -12.28 28.79
C ILE A 148 20.06 -12.52 28.37
N PHE A 149 20.88 -11.48 28.37
CA PHE A 149 22.30 -11.56 28.07
C PHE A 149 23.04 -12.46 29.08
N LEU A 150 22.79 -12.26 30.37
CA LEU A 150 23.36 -13.07 31.43
C LEU A 150 22.92 -14.55 31.34
N GLU A 151 21.62 -14.80 31.12
CA GLU A 151 21.10 -16.15 30.95
C GLU A 151 21.82 -16.88 29.80
N ASN A 152 21.96 -16.22 28.64
CA ASN A 152 22.65 -16.79 27.49
C ASN A 152 24.14 -17.10 27.81
N LEU A 153 24.80 -16.19 28.52
CA LEU A 153 26.22 -16.35 28.91
C LEU A 153 26.37 -17.54 29.85
N LEU A 154 25.53 -17.67 30.87
CA LEU A 154 25.53 -18.80 31.80
C LEU A 154 25.21 -20.14 31.09
N LYS A 155 24.25 -20.16 30.21
CA LYS A 155 23.93 -21.35 29.41
C LYS A 155 25.08 -21.76 28.49
N GLN A 156 25.70 -20.81 27.82
CA GLN A 156 26.87 -21.04 26.98
C GLN A 156 28.02 -21.63 27.80
N LYS A 157 28.34 -21.04 28.97
CA LYS A 157 29.41 -21.51 29.85
C LYS A 157 29.14 -22.95 30.33
N ASN A 158 27.94 -23.22 30.85
CA ASN A 158 27.57 -24.56 31.32
C ASN A 158 27.71 -25.64 30.23
N ARG A 159 27.38 -25.30 28.97
CA ARG A 159 27.52 -26.22 27.85
C ARG A 159 28.92 -26.44 27.39
N THR A 160 29.75 -25.40 27.37
CA THR A 160 31.18 -25.54 27.08
C THR A 160 31.90 -26.34 28.16
N ASP A 161 31.57 -26.12 29.43
CA ASP A 161 32.12 -26.86 30.55
C ASP A 161 31.73 -28.34 30.52
N ALA A 162 30.46 -28.65 30.19
CA ALA A 162 29.99 -30.01 30.00
C ALA A 162 30.73 -30.76 28.88
N LEU A 163 31.08 -30.08 27.79
CA LEU A 163 31.86 -30.66 26.67
C LEU A 163 33.32 -30.85 27.03
N ALA A 164 33.87 -30.05 27.96
CA ALA A 164 35.27 -30.12 28.41
C ALA A 164 35.52 -31.26 29.41
N GLN A 165 34.51 -31.79 30.11
CA GLN A 165 34.68 -32.82 31.13
C GLN A 165 35.09 -34.16 30.50
N PRO A 166 36.21 -34.78 31.01
CA PRO A 166 36.75 -36.03 30.46
C PRO A 166 35.79 -37.23 30.58
N THR A 167 34.86 -37.21 31.57
CA THR A 167 33.86 -38.24 31.81
C THR A 167 32.82 -38.35 30.69
N VAL A 168 32.50 -37.27 30.02
CA VAL A 168 31.60 -37.23 28.87
C VAL A 168 32.24 -37.85 27.63
N ARG A 169 33.57 -37.77 27.49
CA ARG A 169 34.34 -38.42 26.40
C ARG A 169 34.43 -39.94 26.53
N LYS A 170 34.35 -40.48 27.74
CA LYS A 170 34.47 -41.94 28.00
C LYS A 170 33.16 -42.73 27.92
N ASN A 171 32.04 -42.08 28.13
CA ASN A 171 30.73 -42.74 27.99
C ASN A 171 30.35 -42.80 26.52
N LYS A 172 30.40 -44.02 25.95
CA LYS A 172 29.94 -44.41 24.60
C LYS A 172 28.45 -44.03 24.28
N GLY A 173 27.76 -43.31 25.17
CA GLY A 173 26.35 -42.97 25.08
C GLY A 173 26.08 -41.54 24.59
N LEU A 174 27.09 -40.65 24.52
CA LEU A 174 26.88 -39.38 23.85
C LEU A 174 27.14 -39.61 22.33
N THR A 175 26.10 -39.84 21.59
CA THR A 175 26.18 -39.95 20.13
C THR A 175 26.81 -38.65 19.60
N THR A 176 27.67 -38.72 18.61
CA THR A 176 28.31 -37.58 17.94
C THR A 176 27.32 -36.47 17.66
N ASN A 177 26.07 -36.83 17.30
CA ASN A 177 24.97 -35.88 17.02
C ASN A 177 24.60 -35.04 18.24
N ARG A 178 24.57 -35.62 19.47
CA ARG A 178 24.21 -34.87 20.68
C ARG A 178 25.35 -33.90 21.10
N ALA A 179 26.60 -34.24 20.84
CA ALA A 179 27.71 -33.34 21.07
C ALA A 179 27.69 -32.16 20.10
N ILE A 180 27.32 -32.40 18.84
CA ILE A 180 27.11 -31.35 17.82
C ILE A 180 25.94 -30.44 18.25
N GLU A 181 24.81 -30.98 18.65
CA GLU A 181 23.64 -30.21 19.09
C GLU A 181 23.95 -29.27 20.27
N VAL A 182 24.68 -29.77 21.28
CA VAL A 182 25.12 -28.95 22.43
C VAL A 182 26.06 -27.83 22.00
N LYS A 183 26.93 -28.09 21.03
CA LYS A 183 27.86 -27.09 20.49
C LYS A 183 27.12 -26.03 19.68
N ASP A 184 26.17 -26.45 18.82
CA ASP A 184 25.37 -25.54 18.01
C ASP A 184 24.54 -24.63 18.89
N ASP A 185 23.97 -25.15 19.99
CA ASP A 185 23.20 -24.32 20.90
C ASP A 185 24.10 -23.36 21.72
N ALA A 186 25.33 -23.71 22.05
CA ALA A 186 26.29 -22.77 22.64
C ALA A 186 26.65 -21.63 21.66
N ILE A 187 26.84 -21.94 20.38
CA ILE A 187 27.08 -20.96 19.34
C ILE A 187 25.84 -20.04 19.16
N ASN A 188 24.66 -20.62 19.17
CA ASN A 188 23.42 -19.82 19.05
C ASN A 188 23.27 -18.81 20.20
N LYS A 189 23.66 -19.19 21.43
CA LYS A 189 23.65 -18.28 22.59
C LYS A 189 24.70 -17.17 22.46
N GLU A 190 25.87 -17.50 21.95
CA GLU A 190 26.90 -16.48 21.66
C GLU A 190 26.44 -15.51 20.59
N VAL A 191 25.85 -16.00 19.49
CA VAL A 191 25.31 -15.15 18.41
C VAL A 191 24.19 -14.24 18.93
N ALA A 192 23.28 -14.78 19.77
CA ALA A 192 22.24 -13.99 20.41
C ALA A 192 22.80 -12.85 21.28
N ASN A 193 23.86 -13.12 22.08
CA ASN A 193 24.52 -12.09 22.88
C ASN A 193 25.22 -11.03 22.02
N ARG A 194 25.88 -11.44 20.95
CA ARG A 194 26.50 -10.49 20.00
C ARG A 194 25.43 -9.61 19.31
N SER A 195 24.24 -10.15 19.04
CA SER A 195 23.12 -9.37 18.54
C SER A 195 22.65 -8.32 19.56
N ILE A 196 22.52 -8.71 20.84
CA ILE A 196 22.21 -7.78 21.92
C ILE A 196 23.25 -6.67 22.01
N ASP A 197 24.55 -7.00 21.99
CA ASP A 197 25.63 -6.01 22.03
C ASP A 197 25.59 -5.04 20.84
N ALA A 198 25.25 -5.54 19.64
CA ALA A 198 25.07 -4.70 18.46
C ALA A 198 23.88 -3.76 18.61
N ASP A 199 22.75 -4.25 19.18
CA ASP A 199 21.54 -3.47 19.41
C ASP A 199 21.67 -2.45 20.55
N VAL A 200 22.54 -2.72 21.55
CA VAL A 200 22.91 -1.76 22.58
C VAL A 200 23.76 -0.64 21.99
N LYS A 201 24.70 -0.98 21.10
CA LYS A 201 25.58 -0.01 20.45
C LYS A 201 24.85 0.86 19.43
N TYR A 202 23.96 0.29 18.68
CA TYR A 202 23.20 0.98 17.64
C TYR A 202 21.71 0.81 17.84
N SER A 203 21.04 1.92 18.05
CA SER A 203 19.58 1.98 18.12
C SER A 203 18.96 1.87 16.75
N THR A 204 17.85 1.15 16.65
CA THR A 204 17.05 1.06 15.42
C THR A 204 15.97 2.14 15.44
N VAL A 205 15.93 2.94 14.39
CA VAL A 205 14.95 4.02 14.20
C VAL A 205 14.10 3.72 12.97
N SER A 206 12.80 3.62 13.15
CA SER A 206 11.81 3.46 12.07
C SER A 206 11.09 4.78 11.84
N LEU A 207 11.21 5.33 10.65
CA LEU A 207 10.61 6.60 10.26
C LEU A 207 9.62 6.36 9.14
N SER A 208 8.38 6.85 9.33
CA SER A 208 7.37 6.89 8.29
C SER A 208 7.05 8.35 7.96
N LEU A 209 7.37 8.76 6.76
CA LEU A 209 7.16 10.09 6.22
C LEU A 209 5.98 10.08 5.29
N PHE A 210 5.10 11.04 5.40
CA PHE A 210 3.99 11.19 4.47
C PHE A 210 3.83 12.65 4.04
N GLN A 211 3.37 12.83 2.82
CA GLN A 211 3.15 14.11 2.19
C GLN A 211 1.66 14.31 1.92
N ASN A 212 1.22 15.56 1.81
CA ASN A 212 -0.14 15.83 1.34
C ASN A 212 -0.37 15.22 -0.04
N PRO A 213 -1.61 14.76 -0.34
CA PRO A 213 -1.95 14.30 -1.66
C PRO A 213 -1.56 15.31 -2.74
N MET A 214 -0.99 14.80 -3.83
CA MET A 214 -0.58 15.58 -5.00
C MET A 214 -1.50 15.29 -6.16
N VAL A 215 -1.98 16.35 -6.82
CA VAL A 215 -2.73 16.22 -8.07
C VAL A 215 -1.75 16.35 -9.23
N ARG A 216 -1.64 15.29 -10.04
CA ARG A 216 -0.87 15.25 -11.28
C ARG A 216 -1.82 15.32 -12.47
N LYS A 217 -1.48 16.17 -13.43
CA LYS A 217 -2.20 16.27 -14.72
C LYS A 217 -1.23 15.85 -15.81
N GLU A 218 -1.65 14.93 -16.64
CA GLU A 218 -0.85 14.42 -17.75
C GLU A 218 -1.75 14.33 -19.00
N ILE A 219 -1.23 14.75 -20.14
CA ILE A 219 -1.93 14.60 -21.41
C ILE A 219 -1.36 13.38 -22.10
N ILE A 220 -2.21 12.41 -22.38
CA ILE A 220 -1.86 11.18 -23.09
C ILE A 220 -2.65 11.07 -24.38
N ALA A 221 -2.15 10.27 -25.34
CA ALA A 221 -2.91 9.94 -26.54
C ALA A 221 -4.17 9.17 -26.17
N ASN A 222 -5.27 9.44 -26.87
CA ASN A 222 -6.49 8.67 -26.72
C ASN A 222 -6.32 7.33 -27.44
N TYR A 223 -6.35 6.23 -26.69
CA TYR A 223 -6.25 4.86 -27.21
C TYR A 223 -7.62 4.22 -27.44
N SER A 224 -8.71 4.94 -27.17
CA SER A 224 -10.06 4.44 -27.36
C SER A 224 -10.40 4.40 -28.85
N ILE A 225 -10.45 3.22 -29.46
CA ILE A 225 -10.83 3.03 -30.87
C ILE A 225 -12.24 3.58 -31.13
N ASN A 226 -13.11 3.58 -30.11
CA ASN A 226 -14.47 4.06 -30.26
C ASN A 226 -14.56 5.57 -30.54
N ASP A 227 -13.61 6.37 -30.05
CA ASP A 227 -13.59 7.81 -30.24
C ASP A 227 -13.07 8.22 -31.62
N TYR A 228 -12.38 7.29 -32.32
CA TYR A 228 -11.96 7.44 -33.73
C TYR A 228 -13.02 6.98 -34.73
N GLN A 229 -14.21 6.62 -34.28
CA GLN A 229 -15.29 6.26 -35.19
C GLN A 229 -15.78 7.50 -35.97
N LEU A 230 -16.08 7.27 -37.25
CA LEU A 230 -16.68 8.28 -38.11
C LEU A 230 -17.91 8.93 -37.46
N SER A 231 -18.06 10.23 -37.61
CA SER A 231 -19.21 10.95 -37.10
C SER A 231 -20.52 10.29 -37.55
N PHE A 232 -21.60 10.45 -36.79
CA PHE A 232 -22.91 9.88 -37.12
C PHE A 232 -23.32 10.21 -38.53
N GLY A 233 -23.09 11.44 -39.00
CA GLY A 233 -23.40 11.87 -40.36
C GLY A 233 -22.67 11.07 -41.44
N SER A 234 -21.37 10.80 -41.24
CA SER A 234 -20.57 9.99 -42.14
C SER A 234 -21.02 8.51 -42.15
N ARG A 235 -21.34 7.99 -40.96
CA ARG A 235 -21.89 6.62 -40.86
C ARG A 235 -23.23 6.47 -41.55
N LEU A 236 -24.11 7.48 -41.42
CA LEU A 236 -25.40 7.52 -42.07
C LEU A 236 -25.23 7.62 -43.59
N ALA A 237 -24.34 8.49 -44.08
CA ALA A 237 -24.05 8.61 -45.52
C ALA A 237 -23.53 7.29 -46.10
N ASN A 238 -22.64 6.61 -45.39
CA ASN A 238 -22.14 5.28 -45.81
C ASN A 238 -23.24 4.22 -45.83
N ALA A 239 -24.14 4.24 -44.83
CA ALA A 239 -25.28 3.33 -44.77
C ALA A 239 -26.25 3.57 -45.95
N ILE A 240 -26.53 4.84 -46.29
CA ILE A 240 -27.36 5.19 -47.45
C ILE A 240 -26.72 4.72 -48.76
N ASN A 241 -25.40 4.96 -48.93
CA ASN A 241 -24.68 4.49 -50.12
C ASN A 241 -24.66 2.95 -50.23
N ALA A 242 -24.46 2.25 -49.12
CA ALA A 242 -24.52 0.78 -49.10
C ALA A 242 -25.95 0.28 -49.48
N GLY A 243 -26.97 0.91 -48.93
CA GLY A 243 -28.37 0.61 -49.29
C GLY A 243 -28.67 0.86 -50.77
N TRP A 244 -28.13 1.95 -51.34
CA TRP A 244 -28.25 2.27 -52.74
C TRP A 244 -27.56 1.22 -53.66
N GLN A 245 -26.38 0.79 -53.32
CA GLN A 245 -25.66 -0.26 -54.03
C GLN A 245 -26.38 -1.61 -53.94
N PHE A 246 -26.96 -1.93 -52.77
CA PHE A 246 -27.78 -3.12 -52.63
C PHE A 246 -29.04 -3.05 -53.52
N PHE A 247 -29.72 -1.89 -53.58
CA PHE A 247 -30.87 -1.67 -54.46
C PHE A 247 -30.51 -1.85 -55.95
N ILE A 248 -29.39 -1.25 -56.40
CA ILE A 248 -28.91 -1.47 -57.78
C ILE A 248 -28.61 -2.95 -58.06
N SER A 249 -27.93 -3.62 -57.14
CA SER A 249 -27.64 -5.06 -57.28
C SER A 249 -28.92 -5.91 -57.34
N PHE A 250 -29.92 -5.54 -56.54
CA PHE A 250 -31.24 -6.18 -56.60
C PHE A 250 -31.92 -5.98 -57.96
N LEU A 251 -31.94 -4.74 -58.50
CA LEU A 251 -32.48 -4.47 -59.85
C LEU A 251 -31.78 -5.25 -60.93
N LEU A 252 -30.43 -5.35 -60.87
CA LEU A 252 -29.64 -6.16 -61.81
C LEU A 252 -29.98 -7.65 -61.69
N ALA A 253 -30.18 -8.16 -60.48
CA ALA A 253 -30.59 -9.52 -60.25
C ALA A 253 -32.00 -9.78 -60.88
N VAL A 254 -32.97 -8.89 -60.65
CA VAL A 254 -34.31 -8.98 -61.29
C VAL A 254 -34.16 -8.92 -62.78
N ALA A 255 -33.31 -8.05 -63.34
CA ALA A 255 -33.09 -7.94 -64.77
C ALA A 255 -32.47 -9.27 -65.37
N HIS A 256 -31.69 -10.01 -64.62
CA HIS A 256 -31.17 -11.34 -65.07
C HIS A 256 -32.27 -12.41 -65.15
N PHE A 257 -33.36 -12.26 -64.38
CA PHE A 257 -34.46 -13.21 -64.39
C PHE A 257 -35.50 -12.95 -65.49
N TRP A 258 -35.32 -11.91 -66.39
CA TRP A 258 -36.25 -11.59 -67.42
C TRP A 258 -36.49 -12.77 -68.38
N MET A 259 -35.44 -13.56 -68.60
CA MET A 259 -35.48 -14.76 -69.47
C MET A 259 -36.48 -15.81 -68.92
N PHE A 260 -36.48 -16.01 -67.58
CA PHE A 260 -37.41 -16.93 -66.93
C PHE A 260 -38.87 -16.45 -67.04
N ILE A 261 -39.05 -15.13 -66.96
CA ILE A 261 -40.35 -14.52 -67.11
C ILE A 261 -40.87 -14.76 -68.54
N LEU A 262 -40.01 -14.59 -69.58
CA LEU A 262 -40.35 -14.88 -70.95
C LEU A 262 -40.73 -16.37 -71.19
N ILE A 263 -39.91 -17.27 -70.63
CA ILE A 263 -40.17 -18.71 -70.69
C ILE A 263 -41.53 -19.05 -70.03
N THR A 264 -41.86 -18.46 -68.89
CA THR A 264 -43.11 -18.68 -68.17
C THR A 264 -44.29 -18.17 -68.98
N ILE A 265 -44.19 -16.99 -69.62
CA ILE A 265 -45.18 -16.44 -70.50
C ILE A 265 -45.39 -17.35 -71.72
N LEU A 266 -44.30 -17.85 -72.32
CA LEU A 266 -44.33 -18.72 -73.48
C LEU A 266 -45.05 -20.05 -73.16
N ILE A 267 -44.73 -20.64 -72.01
CA ILE A 267 -45.42 -21.84 -71.51
C ILE A 267 -46.92 -21.58 -71.30
N TYR A 268 -47.28 -20.44 -70.70
CA TYR A 268 -48.67 -20.07 -70.45
C TYR A 268 -49.44 -19.87 -71.72
N VAL A 269 -48.90 -19.13 -72.71
CA VAL A 269 -49.50 -18.92 -74.02
C VAL A 269 -49.65 -20.27 -74.75
N SER A 270 -48.64 -21.12 -74.73
CA SER A 270 -48.72 -22.45 -75.35
C SER A 270 -49.78 -23.32 -74.69
N TYR A 271 -49.91 -23.31 -73.40
CA TYR A 271 -50.94 -24.03 -72.68
C TYR A 271 -52.34 -23.53 -73.02
N LYS A 272 -52.57 -22.22 -73.10
CA LYS A 272 -53.81 -21.60 -73.46
C LYS A 272 -54.17 -21.93 -74.91
N PHE A 273 -53.19 -21.91 -75.81
CA PHE A 273 -53.42 -22.27 -77.23
C PHE A 273 -53.84 -23.76 -77.40
N ILE A 274 -53.26 -24.66 -76.69
CA ILE A 274 -53.64 -26.08 -76.67
C ILE A 274 -55.09 -26.27 -76.10
N GLN A 275 -55.44 -25.52 -75.04
CA GLN A 275 -56.79 -25.59 -74.51
C GLN A 275 -57.86 -25.07 -75.51
N GLN A 276 -57.53 -24.00 -76.28
CA GLN A 276 -58.43 -23.49 -77.31
C GLN A 276 -58.63 -24.53 -78.44
N LYS A 277 -57.54 -25.15 -78.91
CA LYS A 277 -57.61 -26.21 -79.89
C LYS A 277 -58.43 -27.42 -79.41
N ARG A 278 -58.32 -27.82 -78.15
CA ARG A 278 -59.12 -28.91 -77.58
C ARG A 278 -60.57 -28.58 -77.48
N LYS A 279 -60.98 -27.32 -77.26
CA LYS A 279 -62.37 -26.87 -77.26
C LYS A 279 -62.98 -26.82 -78.66
N LEU A 280 -62.18 -26.56 -79.73
CA LEU A 280 -62.64 -26.56 -81.12
C LEU A 280 -62.72 -27.98 -81.75
N ALA A 281 -61.97 -28.93 -81.18
CA ALA A 281 -61.98 -30.34 -81.67
C ALA A 281 -63.04 -31.21 -81.01
N GLY A 282 -63.84 -30.65 -80.06
CA GLY A 282 -64.88 -31.34 -79.33
C GLY A 282 -66.29 -30.98 -79.77
N VAL A 283 -66.58 -30.86 -81.10
CA VAL A 283 -67.94 -30.82 -81.61
C VAL A 283 -68.36 -32.27 -81.92
N PRO A 284 -69.28 -32.83 -81.14
CA PRO A 284 -69.87 -34.13 -81.52
C PRO A 284 -70.83 -33.94 -82.68
N LEU A 285 -70.61 -34.63 -83.79
CA LEU A 285 -71.61 -34.85 -84.78
C LEU A 285 -72.74 -35.65 -84.14
N SER A 286 -73.90 -35.03 -84.02
CA SER A 286 -75.15 -35.69 -83.68
C SER A 286 -75.69 -36.49 -84.84
N ARG A 287 -76.05 -37.66 -84.52
CA ARG A 287 -77.26 -38.27 -85.05
C ARG A 287 -77.85 -39.16 -83.98
#